data_8ad7316f58d734bbc8bf998e63fbc0a9
#
_entry.id   8ad7316f58d734bbc8bf998e63fbc0a9
#
_cell.length_a   1.000
_cell.length_b   1.000
_cell.length_c   1.000
_cell.angle_alpha   90.00
_cell.angle_beta   90.00
_cell.angle_gamma   90.00
#
_symmetry.space_group_name_H-M   'P 1'
#
loop_
_entity.id
_entity.type
_entity.pdbx_description
1 polymer ?
#
loop_
_entity_poly.entity_id
_entity_poly.type
_entity_poly.pdbx_seq_one_letter_code
_entity_poly.pdbx_strand_id
1 'polypeptide(L)'
;MNRRIILALAAALALAGCGPPKPAERKAVVFSILSAESQASAEADWAPFLADMSKALGRPVTAFYGSNYTALIEAMRFKQTDLGWFTNQSGLEAVRRANAEVFARSVNPSGVDGYEAVIIVKAGSGLTLDRILKCDRTLSFGMGDPKSTSGTLAPMTYLFAPRNIDPAHCFKTMRSANHETNLFSVAGGLLDAATNNTASMDRLKLLNTEVARKTLHNVEIVWRSPRIPEDPLVWRKDLDPALRKKLADFMFSYGVGDTPEAVRQRAILERIQTKPFVAADDSHLIPVREMEATGQLIEARNRKDPVAEAKAQAALAEIAKEKAALAKP
;
A
#
# COMPACT_ATOMS: atom_id res chain seq x y z
N MET A 1 26.80 -3.78 -67.93
CA MET A 1 26.59 -3.73 -66.47
C MET A 1 25.10 -3.48 -66.24
N ASN A 2 24.38 -4.55 -65.75
CA ASN A 2 22.92 -4.60 -65.84
C ASN A 2 22.20 -3.66 -64.82
N ARG A 3 21.31 -2.81 -65.31
CA ARG A 3 20.44 -1.91 -64.54
C ARG A 3 19.65 -2.60 -63.41
N ARG A 4 19.49 -3.91 -63.46
CA ARG A 4 18.80 -4.73 -62.44
C ARG A 4 19.63 -4.98 -61.14
N ILE A 5 20.96 -4.89 -61.24
CA ILE A 5 21.87 -5.10 -60.09
C ILE A 5 21.94 -3.83 -59.21
N ILE A 6 21.82 -2.64 -59.84
CA ILE A 6 21.87 -1.36 -59.10
C ILE A 6 20.59 -1.13 -58.28
N LEU A 7 19.43 -1.60 -58.75
CA LEU A 7 18.18 -1.51 -58.04
C LEU A 7 18.09 -2.45 -56.81
N ALA A 8 18.78 -3.63 -56.86
CA ALA A 8 18.81 -4.55 -55.74
C ALA A 8 19.73 -4.08 -54.58
N LEU A 9 20.83 -3.36 -54.87
CA LEU A 9 21.69 -2.77 -53.85
C LEU A 9 21.07 -1.55 -53.16
N ALA A 10 20.24 -0.76 -53.83
CA ALA A 10 19.56 0.39 -53.25
C ALA A 10 18.42 -0.03 -52.28
N ALA A 11 17.77 -1.19 -52.50
CA ALA A 11 16.73 -1.72 -51.62
C ALA A 11 17.30 -2.34 -50.34
N ALA A 12 18.54 -2.85 -50.36
CA ALA A 12 19.17 -3.47 -49.17
C ALA A 12 19.68 -2.42 -48.15
N LEU A 13 19.97 -1.20 -48.56
CA LEU A 13 20.39 -0.11 -47.63
C LEU A 13 19.22 0.58 -46.92
N ALA A 14 17.99 0.43 -47.41
CA ALA A 14 16.81 1.06 -46.77
C ALA A 14 16.25 0.29 -45.55
N LEU A 15 16.71 -0.95 -45.29
CA LEU A 15 16.25 -1.80 -44.18
C LEU A 15 17.13 -1.73 -42.93
N ALA A 16 18.25 -1.04 -42.96
CA ALA A 16 19.19 -0.96 -41.83
C ALA A 16 18.87 0.16 -40.80
N GLY A 17 17.77 0.89 -40.96
CA GLY A 17 17.43 2.07 -40.12
C GLY A 17 16.26 1.94 -39.16
N CYS A 18 15.53 0.81 -39.13
CA CYS A 18 14.40 0.63 -38.23
C CYS A 18 14.76 -0.24 -37.02
N GLY A 19 15.67 0.23 -36.18
CA GLY A 19 15.67 -0.22 -34.78
C GLY A 19 14.34 0.21 -34.11
N PRO A 20 13.80 -0.57 -33.18
CA PRO A 20 12.61 -0.14 -32.45
C PRO A 20 12.86 1.26 -31.85
N PRO A 21 11.90 2.20 -32.02
CA PRO A 21 12.09 3.54 -31.47
C PRO A 21 12.38 3.42 -29.98
N LYS A 22 13.49 4.03 -29.55
CA LYS A 22 13.83 4.12 -28.12
C LYS A 22 12.62 4.74 -27.44
N PRO A 23 12.03 4.12 -26.39
CA PRO A 23 10.87 4.69 -25.73
C PRO A 23 11.18 6.15 -25.39
N ALA A 24 10.31 7.07 -25.80
CA ALA A 24 10.48 8.48 -25.49
C ALA A 24 10.61 8.63 -23.97
N GLU A 25 11.70 9.19 -23.50
CA GLU A 25 11.95 9.42 -22.08
C GLU A 25 10.82 10.30 -21.54
N ARG A 26 10.03 9.78 -20.59
CA ARG A 26 8.94 10.55 -20.02
C ARG A 26 9.52 11.81 -19.37
N LYS A 27 9.00 12.98 -19.72
CA LYS A 27 9.45 14.25 -19.15
C LYS A 27 9.16 14.35 -17.65
N ALA A 28 8.12 13.68 -17.16
CA ALA A 28 7.68 13.70 -15.77
C ALA A 28 7.95 12.35 -15.09
N VAL A 29 8.26 12.38 -13.78
CA VAL A 29 8.20 11.22 -12.89
C VAL A 29 6.77 11.09 -12.36
N VAL A 30 6.22 9.88 -12.34
CA VAL A 30 4.86 9.63 -11.87
C VAL A 30 4.90 8.86 -10.57
N PHE A 31 4.38 9.47 -9.51
CA PHE A 31 4.31 8.90 -8.16
C PHE A 31 2.91 8.34 -7.88
N SER A 32 2.79 7.05 -7.64
CA SER A 32 1.53 6.41 -7.20
C SER A 32 1.24 6.74 -5.74
N ILE A 33 0.04 7.22 -5.46
CA ILE A 33 -0.43 7.48 -4.09
C ILE A 33 -1.58 6.52 -3.76
N LEU A 34 -1.41 5.81 -2.65
CA LEU A 34 -2.38 4.86 -2.14
C LEU A 34 -3.70 5.58 -1.81
N SER A 35 -4.82 5.03 -2.27
CA SER A 35 -6.16 5.58 -2.01
C SER A 35 -6.72 5.11 -0.64
N ALA A 36 -5.92 5.29 0.42
CA ALA A 36 -6.34 5.03 1.80
C ALA A 36 -7.39 6.04 2.29
N GLU A 37 -7.33 7.25 1.75
CA GLU A 37 -8.26 8.36 1.95
C GLU A 37 -8.99 8.71 0.65
N SER A 38 -9.88 9.71 0.71
CA SER A 38 -10.43 10.33 -0.49
C SER A 38 -9.33 10.95 -1.35
N GLN A 39 -9.52 11.01 -2.66
CA GLN A 39 -8.56 11.65 -3.56
C GLN A 39 -8.26 13.09 -3.16
N ALA A 40 -9.29 13.86 -2.79
CA ALA A 40 -9.13 15.26 -2.38
C ALA A 40 -8.25 15.40 -1.11
N SER A 41 -8.42 14.49 -0.12
CA SER A 41 -7.59 14.43 1.07
C SER A 41 -6.14 14.09 0.72
N ALA A 42 -5.94 13.07 -0.10
CA ALA A 42 -4.61 12.66 -0.54
C ALA A 42 -3.88 13.74 -1.35
N GLU A 43 -4.59 14.43 -2.27
CA GLU A 43 -4.04 15.56 -3.03
C GLU A 43 -3.56 16.69 -2.10
N ALA A 44 -4.38 17.07 -1.13
CA ALA A 44 -4.04 18.13 -0.19
C ALA A 44 -2.80 17.79 0.66
N ASP A 45 -2.66 16.53 1.06
CA ASP A 45 -1.57 16.10 1.94
C ASP A 45 -0.24 15.87 1.18
N TRP A 46 -0.30 15.29 -0.02
CA TRP A 46 0.89 14.92 -0.79
C TRP A 46 1.42 16.03 -1.70
N ALA A 47 0.60 16.99 -2.13
CA ALA A 47 1.02 18.03 -3.07
C ALA A 47 2.28 18.80 -2.65
N PRO A 48 2.47 19.22 -1.38
CA PRO A 48 3.69 19.92 -0.97
C PRO A 48 4.96 19.05 -1.10
N PHE A 49 4.86 17.75 -0.75
CA PHE A 49 5.96 16.80 -0.87
C PHE A 49 6.37 16.58 -2.33
N LEU A 50 5.39 16.40 -3.23
CA LEU A 50 5.65 16.20 -4.66
C LEU A 50 6.20 17.47 -5.33
N ALA A 51 5.79 18.65 -4.88
CA ALA A 51 6.35 19.92 -5.34
C ALA A 51 7.83 20.04 -4.97
N ASP A 52 8.21 19.70 -3.74
CA ASP A 52 9.61 19.69 -3.30
C ASP A 52 10.43 18.63 -4.06
N MET A 53 9.87 17.45 -4.29
CA MET A 53 10.50 16.41 -5.11
C MET A 53 10.72 16.89 -6.54
N SER A 54 9.74 17.55 -7.17
CA SER A 54 9.88 18.14 -8.51
C SER A 54 11.04 19.13 -8.57
N LYS A 55 11.16 19.99 -7.56
CA LYS A 55 12.24 20.97 -7.46
C LYS A 55 13.61 20.30 -7.32
N ALA A 56 13.70 19.30 -6.44
CA ALA A 56 14.96 18.58 -6.20
C ALA A 56 15.42 17.78 -7.43
N LEU A 57 14.50 17.16 -8.16
CA LEU A 57 14.81 16.39 -9.37
C LEU A 57 15.07 17.26 -10.61
N GLY A 58 14.71 18.56 -10.60
CA GLY A 58 14.77 19.45 -11.75
C GLY A 58 13.84 19.02 -12.89
N ARG A 59 12.77 18.28 -12.61
CA ARG A 59 11.77 17.81 -13.57
C ARG A 59 10.41 17.61 -12.89
N PRO A 60 9.28 17.68 -13.63
CA PRO A 60 7.96 17.51 -13.03
C PRO A 60 7.81 16.15 -12.35
N VAL A 61 7.20 16.16 -11.17
CA VAL A 61 6.69 14.96 -10.50
C VAL A 61 5.17 15.11 -10.42
N THR A 62 4.44 14.13 -10.93
CA THR A 62 2.98 14.13 -10.94
C THR A 62 2.45 12.96 -10.13
N ALA A 63 1.33 13.16 -9.45
CA ALA A 63 0.66 12.09 -8.72
C ALA A 63 -0.20 11.22 -9.65
N PHE A 64 -0.28 9.94 -9.35
CA PHE A 64 -1.27 9.01 -9.87
C PHE A 64 -2.14 8.51 -8.71
N TYR A 65 -3.42 8.82 -8.77
CA TYR A 65 -4.43 8.36 -7.82
C TYR A 65 -5.25 7.26 -8.45
N GLY A 66 -5.04 6.02 -8.02
CA GLY A 66 -5.86 4.90 -8.50
C GLY A 66 -7.22 4.85 -7.80
N SER A 67 -8.24 4.37 -8.49
CA SER A 67 -9.58 4.15 -7.90
C SER A 67 -9.59 3.07 -6.80
N ASN A 68 -8.60 2.20 -6.79
CA ASN A 68 -8.35 1.13 -5.83
C ASN A 68 -6.88 0.71 -5.86
N TYR A 69 -6.47 -0.16 -4.95
CA TYR A 69 -5.07 -0.58 -4.83
C TYR A 69 -4.60 -1.44 -6.02
N THR A 70 -5.48 -2.20 -6.64
CA THR A 70 -5.15 -2.95 -7.86
C THR A 70 -4.79 -2.02 -9.01
N ALA A 71 -5.46 -0.87 -9.13
CA ALA A 71 -5.14 0.11 -10.18
C ALA A 71 -3.70 0.66 -10.05
N LEU A 72 -3.18 0.84 -8.81
CA LEU A 72 -1.80 1.25 -8.59
C LEU A 72 -0.81 0.19 -9.06
N ILE A 73 -1.09 -1.09 -8.73
CA ILE A 73 -0.25 -2.23 -9.11
C ILE A 73 -0.18 -2.34 -10.65
N GLU A 74 -1.32 -2.27 -11.31
CA GLU A 74 -1.40 -2.36 -12.77
C GLU A 74 -0.76 -1.12 -13.45
N ALA A 75 -0.95 0.08 -12.90
CA ALA A 75 -0.29 1.28 -13.41
C ALA A 75 1.25 1.15 -13.38
N MET A 76 1.80 0.58 -12.30
CA MET A 76 3.24 0.30 -12.21
C MET A 76 3.66 -0.80 -13.18
N ARG A 77 2.89 -1.89 -13.29
CA ARG A 77 3.13 -3.00 -14.22
C ARG A 77 3.19 -2.55 -15.67
N PHE A 78 2.29 -1.66 -16.06
CA PHE A 78 2.25 -1.08 -17.41
C PHE A 78 3.13 0.16 -17.56
N LYS A 79 4.04 0.42 -16.60
CA LYS A 79 4.99 1.53 -16.63
C LYS A 79 4.34 2.91 -16.73
N GLN A 80 3.10 3.04 -16.27
CA GLN A 80 2.41 4.32 -16.19
C GLN A 80 2.88 5.12 -14.97
N THR A 81 3.36 4.45 -13.93
CA THR A 81 3.97 5.05 -12.74
C THR A 81 5.40 4.56 -12.55
N ASP A 82 6.23 5.34 -11.89
CA ASP A 82 7.65 5.09 -11.70
C ASP A 82 7.97 4.59 -10.29
N LEU A 83 7.34 5.20 -9.30
CA LEU A 83 7.44 4.81 -7.89
C LEU A 83 6.13 5.13 -7.19
N GLY A 84 5.99 4.70 -5.93
CA GLY A 84 4.80 5.04 -5.16
C GLY A 84 4.81 4.52 -3.73
N TRP A 85 3.83 4.98 -2.98
CA TRP A 85 3.48 4.51 -1.66
C TRP A 85 2.41 3.42 -1.76
N PHE A 86 2.67 2.28 -1.14
CA PHE A 86 1.83 1.08 -1.15
C PHE A 86 1.61 0.58 0.27
N THR A 87 0.53 -0.17 0.52
CA THR A 87 0.48 -1.02 1.72
C THR A 87 1.44 -2.21 1.56
N ASN A 88 1.78 -2.89 2.66
CA ASN A 88 2.63 -4.09 2.57
C ASN A 88 2.04 -5.14 1.60
N GLN A 89 0.70 -5.37 1.61
CA GLN A 89 0.04 -6.31 0.71
C GLN A 89 0.11 -5.86 -0.76
N SER A 90 -0.26 -4.61 -1.06
CA SER A 90 -0.21 -4.11 -2.44
C SER A 90 1.21 -3.92 -2.94
N GLY A 91 2.16 -3.56 -2.07
CA GLY A 91 3.59 -3.52 -2.35
C GLY A 91 4.16 -4.89 -2.71
N LEU A 92 3.81 -5.93 -1.95
CA LEU A 92 4.17 -7.32 -2.26
C LEU A 92 3.67 -7.75 -3.66
N GLU A 93 2.44 -7.39 -4.01
CA GLU A 93 1.89 -7.65 -5.34
C GLU A 93 2.62 -6.86 -6.44
N ALA A 94 2.99 -5.59 -6.17
CA ALA A 94 3.78 -4.80 -7.11
C ALA A 94 5.17 -5.41 -7.36
N VAL A 95 5.86 -5.86 -6.31
CA VAL A 95 7.15 -6.57 -6.43
C VAL A 95 7.01 -7.84 -7.25
N ARG A 96 5.95 -8.63 -7.02
CA ARG A 96 5.71 -9.90 -7.75
C ARG A 96 5.34 -9.69 -9.22
N ARG A 97 4.63 -8.61 -9.57
CA ARG A 97 3.94 -8.48 -10.86
C ARG A 97 4.39 -7.32 -11.74
N ALA A 98 5.04 -6.31 -11.15
CA ALA A 98 5.34 -5.05 -11.84
C ALA A 98 6.84 -4.82 -12.05
N ASN A 99 7.68 -5.82 -11.92
CA ASN A 99 9.14 -5.68 -11.99
C ASN A 99 9.64 -4.53 -11.09
N ALA A 100 9.19 -4.55 -9.84
CA ALA A 100 9.42 -3.52 -8.84
C ALA A 100 10.19 -4.06 -7.64
N GLU A 101 10.71 -3.17 -6.81
CA GLU A 101 11.40 -3.48 -5.56
C GLU A 101 11.08 -2.43 -4.50
N VAL A 102 11.09 -2.82 -3.24
CA VAL A 102 11.07 -1.90 -2.11
C VAL A 102 12.41 -1.19 -2.04
N PHE A 103 12.42 0.13 -1.84
CA PHE A 103 13.65 0.91 -1.65
C PHE A 103 13.63 1.74 -0.37
N ALA A 104 12.45 2.01 0.17
CA ALA A 104 12.26 2.77 1.39
C ALA A 104 11.00 2.32 2.13
N ARG A 105 10.86 2.75 3.37
CA ARG A 105 9.61 2.63 4.14
C ARG A 105 9.31 3.91 4.90
N SER A 106 8.05 4.12 5.22
CA SER A 106 7.62 5.14 6.16
C SER A 106 8.06 4.82 7.60
N VAL A 107 8.03 5.83 8.45
CA VAL A 107 8.35 5.72 9.88
C VAL A 107 7.23 6.38 10.67
N ASN A 108 6.62 5.65 11.58
CA ASN A 108 5.48 6.15 12.36
C ASN A 108 5.86 7.41 13.16
N PRO A 109 5.06 8.49 13.07
CA PRO A 109 5.30 9.73 13.83
C PRO A 109 5.38 9.52 15.34
N SER A 110 4.65 8.54 15.90
CA SER A 110 4.69 8.21 17.33
C SER A 110 6.02 7.60 17.79
N GLY A 111 6.87 7.13 16.87
CA GLY A 111 8.09 6.38 17.16
C GLY A 111 7.86 4.90 17.43
N VAL A 112 6.61 4.45 17.41
CA VAL A 112 6.26 3.02 17.47
C VAL A 112 6.45 2.43 16.07
N ASP A 113 7.19 1.34 15.94
CA ASP A 113 7.40 0.72 14.62
C ASP A 113 6.18 -0.09 14.21
N GLY A 114 5.43 0.44 13.23
CA GLY A 114 4.24 -0.19 12.68
C GLY A 114 2.91 0.33 13.24
N TYR A 115 1.83 -0.21 12.71
CA TYR A 115 0.44 0.14 13.03
C TYR A 115 -0.42 -1.12 13.19
N GLU A 116 -1.70 -0.97 13.58
CA GLU A 116 -2.61 -2.09 13.81
C GLU A 116 -3.83 -1.99 12.89
N ALA A 117 -4.28 -3.13 12.36
CA ALA A 117 -5.63 -3.25 11.83
C ALA A 117 -6.63 -3.28 12.99
N VAL A 118 -7.77 -2.65 12.81
CA VAL A 118 -8.82 -2.58 13.82
C VAL A 118 -10.19 -2.89 13.23
N ILE A 119 -11.10 -3.36 14.06
CA ILE A 119 -12.54 -3.29 13.79
C ILE A 119 -13.11 -2.16 14.62
N ILE A 120 -13.80 -1.26 13.95
CA ILE A 120 -14.46 -0.10 14.55
C ILE A 120 -15.99 -0.27 14.51
N VAL A 121 -16.65 0.26 15.52
CA VAL A 121 -18.10 0.35 15.64
C VAL A 121 -18.47 1.78 16.06
N LYS A 122 -19.76 2.14 15.95
CA LYS A 122 -20.23 3.42 16.45
C LYS A 122 -20.14 3.44 17.98
N ALA A 123 -19.52 4.48 18.53
CA ALA A 123 -19.41 4.66 19.98
C ALA A 123 -20.77 4.69 20.65
N GLY A 124 -20.90 4.02 21.78
CA GLY A 124 -22.14 3.93 22.53
C GLY A 124 -23.21 3.03 21.89
N SER A 125 -22.92 2.33 20.78
CA SER A 125 -23.87 1.39 20.17
C SER A 125 -24.08 0.12 20.98
N GLY A 126 -23.18 -0.21 21.88
CA GLY A 126 -23.17 -1.49 22.60
C GLY A 126 -22.79 -2.69 21.71
N LEU A 127 -22.34 -2.45 20.48
CA LEU A 127 -21.97 -3.53 19.55
C LEU A 127 -20.60 -4.08 19.93
N THR A 128 -20.55 -5.35 20.30
CA THR A 128 -19.32 -6.06 20.69
C THR A 128 -18.74 -6.88 19.55
N LEU A 129 -17.46 -7.27 19.67
CA LEU A 129 -16.83 -8.19 18.72
C LEU A 129 -17.60 -9.52 18.61
N ASP A 130 -18.02 -10.10 19.73
CA ASP A 130 -18.79 -11.37 19.74
C ASP A 130 -20.09 -11.24 18.98
N ARG A 131 -20.74 -10.07 19.05
CA ARG A 131 -21.97 -9.80 18.31
C ARG A 131 -21.72 -9.72 16.81
N ILE A 132 -20.60 -9.12 16.39
CA ILE A 132 -20.17 -9.05 14.98
C ILE A 132 -19.90 -10.46 14.44
N LEU A 133 -19.23 -11.30 15.25
CA LEU A 133 -18.82 -12.64 14.85
C LEU A 133 -19.94 -13.70 14.89
N LYS A 134 -21.15 -13.34 15.32
CA LYS A 134 -22.31 -14.24 15.23
C LYS A 134 -22.69 -14.61 13.80
N CYS A 135 -22.33 -13.79 12.82
CA CYS A 135 -22.61 -14.07 11.41
C CYS A 135 -24.10 -14.34 11.11
N ASP A 136 -25.01 -13.64 11.78
CA ASP A 136 -26.46 -13.85 11.66
C ASP A 136 -27.12 -12.99 10.57
N ARG A 137 -26.31 -12.31 9.75
CA ARG A 137 -26.74 -11.50 8.61
C ARG A 137 -27.66 -10.32 8.99
N THR A 138 -27.48 -9.77 10.18
CA THR A 138 -28.27 -8.60 10.62
C THR A 138 -27.51 -7.29 10.50
N LEU A 139 -26.17 -7.32 10.48
CA LEU A 139 -25.30 -6.15 10.49
C LEU A 139 -24.82 -5.77 9.09
N SER A 140 -24.63 -4.46 8.87
CA SER A 140 -23.93 -3.90 7.72
C SER A 140 -22.43 -3.72 8.05
N PHE A 141 -21.53 -4.16 7.15
CA PHE A 141 -20.10 -4.18 7.39
C PHE A 141 -19.30 -3.53 6.27
N GLY A 142 -18.34 -2.71 6.63
CA GLY A 142 -17.34 -2.12 5.72
C GLY A 142 -16.04 -2.90 5.74
N MET A 143 -15.69 -3.53 4.64
CA MET A 143 -14.37 -4.13 4.44
C MET A 143 -13.44 -3.12 3.78
N GLY A 144 -12.12 -3.22 3.98
CA GLY A 144 -11.14 -2.45 3.22
C GLY A 144 -11.00 -2.93 1.78
N ASP A 145 -10.13 -2.27 1.02
CA ASP A 145 -9.73 -2.72 -0.32
C ASP A 145 -9.19 -4.17 -0.26
N PRO A 146 -9.50 -5.04 -1.24
CA PRO A 146 -9.01 -6.43 -1.26
C PRO A 146 -7.48 -6.57 -1.21
N LYS A 147 -6.73 -5.53 -1.61
CA LYS A 147 -5.25 -5.48 -1.55
C LYS A 147 -4.74 -4.64 -0.38
N SER A 148 -5.61 -4.29 0.57
CA SER A 148 -5.22 -3.62 1.81
C SER A 148 -4.69 -4.61 2.84
N THR A 149 -3.54 -4.30 3.44
CA THR A 149 -2.98 -5.10 4.54
C THR A 149 -3.90 -5.03 5.77
N SER A 150 -4.20 -3.83 6.27
CA SER A 150 -5.01 -3.64 7.48
C SER A 150 -6.51 -3.73 7.23
N GLY A 151 -6.96 -3.36 6.03
CA GLY A 151 -8.38 -3.38 5.69
C GLY A 151 -8.93 -4.76 5.36
N THR A 152 -8.06 -5.69 4.94
CA THR A 152 -8.49 -7.01 4.47
C THR A 152 -7.57 -8.14 4.94
N LEU A 153 -6.28 -8.14 4.61
CA LEU A 153 -5.42 -9.29 4.87
C LEU A 153 -5.32 -9.61 6.37
N ALA A 154 -5.00 -8.64 7.21
CA ALA A 154 -4.84 -8.85 8.64
C ALA A 154 -6.16 -9.25 9.34
N PRO A 155 -7.31 -8.60 9.10
CA PRO A 155 -8.60 -9.08 9.60
C PRO A 155 -8.94 -10.51 9.15
N MET A 156 -8.69 -10.85 7.89
CA MET A 156 -8.92 -12.20 7.38
C MET A 156 -8.04 -13.21 8.11
N THR A 157 -6.72 -12.96 8.20
CA THR A 157 -5.75 -13.89 8.77
C THR A 157 -5.90 -14.05 10.28
N TYR A 158 -6.13 -12.96 11.02
CA TYR A 158 -6.08 -12.98 12.48
C TYR A 158 -7.44 -13.02 13.18
N LEU A 159 -8.51 -12.65 12.48
CA LEU A 159 -9.84 -12.62 13.08
C LEU A 159 -10.79 -13.64 12.44
N PHE A 160 -11.02 -13.57 11.13
CA PHE A 160 -12.09 -14.34 10.48
C PHE A 160 -11.68 -15.79 10.19
N ALA A 161 -10.55 -16.02 9.52
CA ALA A 161 -10.11 -17.36 9.11
C ALA A 161 -9.90 -18.33 10.31
N PRO A 162 -9.31 -17.93 11.46
CA PRO A 162 -9.18 -18.80 12.63
C PRO A 162 -10.51 -19.27 13.20
N ARG A 163 -11.61 -18.57 12.88
CA ARG A 163 -12.97 -18.90 13.32
C ARG A 163 -13.79 -19.58 12.23
N ASN A 164 -13.16 -19.91 11.11
CA ASN A 164 -13.83 -20.42 9.90
C ASN A 164 -14.99 -19.54 9.43
N ILE A 165 -14.80 -18.21 9.54
CA ILE A 165 -15.80 -17.22 9.13
C ILE A 165 -15.42 -16.67 7.76
N ASP A 166 -16.37 -16.74 6.81
CA ASP A 166 -16.32 -16.01 5.56
C ASP A 166 -17.17 -14.72 5.69
N PRO A 167 -16.54 -13.54 5.73
CA PRO A 167 -17.27 -12.28 5.89
C PRO A 167 -18.32 -12.02 4.82
N ALA A 168 -18.12 -12.54 3.59
CA ALA A 168 -19.07 -12.38 2.49
C ALA A 168 -20.44 -13.00 2.81
N HIS A 169 -20.49 -14.01 3.69
CA HIS A 169 -21.70 -14.69 4.10
C HIS A 169 -22.20 -14.30 5.50
N CYS A 170 -21.42 -13.50 6.24
CA CYS A 170 -21.68 -13.11 7.61
C CYS A 170 -22.66 -11.96 7.79
N PHE A 171 -22.64 -11.01 6.86
CA PHE A 171 -23.30 -9.72 7.04
C PHE A 171 -24.54 -9.57 6.17
N LYS A 172 -25.48 -8.70 6.60
CA LYS A 172 -26.63 -8.30 5.79
C LYS A 172 -26.17 -7.64 4.50
N THR A 173 -25.21 -6.72 4.64
CA THR A 173 -24.49 -6.09 3.53
C THR A 173 -23.03 -6.01 3.86
N MET A 174 -22.16 -6.30 2.89
CA MET A 174 -20.74 -6.05 2.97
C MET A 174 -20.30 -5.17 1.79
N ARG A 175 -19.56 -4.11 2.05
CA ARG A 175 -19.06 -3.20 1.03
C ARG A 175 -17.56 -3.00 1.23
N SER A 176 -16.81 -2.90 0.15
CA SER A 176 -15.41 -2.51 0.18
C SER A 176 -15.31 -1.01 -0.04
N ALA A 177 -14.55 -0.32 0.83
CA ALA A 177 -14.25 1.09 0.72
C ALA A 177 -12.88 1.41 1.32
N ASN A 178 -12.36 2.63 1.09
CA ASN A 178 -11.15 3.09 1.75
C ASN A 178 -11.38 3.37 3.25
N HIS A 179 -10.28 3.54 3.99
CA HIS A 179 -10.33 3.70 5.44
C HIS A 179 -11.10 4.95 5.88
N GLU A 180 -10.93 6.07 5.19
CA GLU A 180 -11.64 7.32 5.48
C GLU A 180 -13.15 7.15 5.31
N THR A 181 -13.59 6.56 4.20
CA THR A 181 -15.01 6.27 3.93
C THR A 181 -15.62 5.34 4.98
N ASN A 182 -14.92 4.26 5.34
CA ASN A 182 -15.37 3.32 6.37
C ASN A 182 -15.50 4.01 7.73
N LEU A 183 -14.53 4.84 8.10
CA LEU A 183 -14.52 5.56 9.37
C LEU A 183 -15.71 6.54 9.48
N PHE A 184 -15.94 7.36 8.45
CA PHE A 184 -17.09 8.26 8.41
C PHE A 184 -18.43 7.52 8.36
N SER A 185 -18.51 6.39 7.66
CA SER A 185 -19.73 5.60 7.55
C SER A 185 -20.14 4.99 8.91
N VAL A 186 -19.18 4.49 9.68
CA VAL A 186 -19.43 3.98 11.04
C VAL A 186 -19.78 5.11 11.99
N ALA A 187 -19.00 6.21 11.99
CA ALA A 187 -19.26 7.36 12.84
C ALA A 187 -20.65 7.97 12.58
N GLY A 188 -21.09 7.98 11.33
CA GLY A 188 -22.40 8.46 10.89
C GLY A 188 -23.56 7.45 11.07
N GLY A 189 -23.25 6.18 11.41
CA GLY A 189 -24.24 5.12 11.58
C GLY A 189 -24.80 4.55 10.26
N LEU A 190 -24.09 4.74 9.14
CA LEU A 190 -24.39 4.11 7.85
C LEU A 190 -23.92 2.66 7.79
N LEU A 191 -22.89 2.32 8.54
CA LEU A 191 -22.39 0.97 8.78
C LEU A 191 -22.40 0.69 10.28
N ASP A 192 -22.72 -0.55 10.64
CA ASP A 192 -22.68 -1.01 12.03
C ASP A 192 -21.24 -1.23 12.50
N ALA A 193 -20.40 -1.76 11.63
CA ALA A 193 -18.99 -1.99 11.88
C ALA A 193 -18.15 -1.90 10.59
N ALA A 194 -16.85 -1.70 10.73
CA ALA A 194 -15.93 -1.74 9.59
C ALA A 194 -14.50 -2.08 10.02
N THR A 195 -13.70 -2.57 9.05
CA THR A 195 -12.25 -2.61 9.18
C THR A 195 -11.66 -1.21 8.99
N ASN A 196 -10.62 -0.93 9.77
CA ASN A 196 -9.84 0.30 9.69
C ASN A 196 -8.40 0.04 10.19
N ASN A 197 -7.63 1.11 10.44
CA ASN A 197 -6.31 1.00 11.07
C ASN A 197 -6.02 2.20 11.98
N THR A 198 -5.02 2.04 12.84
CA THR A 198 -4.63 3.08 13.79
C THR A 198 -4.02 4.30 13.10
N ALA A 199 -3.29 4.13 11.99
CA ALA A 199 -2.68 5.23 11.25
C ALA A 199 -3.72 6.19 10.66
N SER A 200 -4.81 5.68 10.06
CA SER A 200 -5.92 6.52 9.58
C SER A 200 -6.62 7.29 10.71
N MET A 201 -6.74 6.68 11.89
CA MET A 201 -7.30 7.36 13.06
C MET A 201 -6.35 8.44 13.59
N ASP A 202 -5.05 8.17 13.62
CA ASP A 202 -4.02 9.14 14.04
C ASP A 202 -3.93 10.32 13.07
N ARG A 203 -4.09 10.08 11.75
CA ARG A 203 -4.21 11.14 10.76
C ARG A 203 -5.38 12.10 11.09
N LEU A 204 -6.55 11.58 11.43
CA LEU A 204 -7.67 12.43 11.81
C LEU A 204 -7.38 13.25 13.08
N LYS A 205 -6.65 12.67 14.06
CA LYS A 205 -6.23 13.42 15.25
C LYS A 205 -5.34 14.61 14.89
N LEU A 206 -4.40 14.43 13.94
CA LEU A 206 -3.51 15.49 13.48
C LEU A 206 -4.25 16.59 12.73
N LEU A 207 -5.23 16.26 11.90
CA LEU A 207 -6.05 17.26 11.20
C LEU A 207 -6.80 18.16 12.18
N ASN A 208 -7.16 17.66 13.35
CA ASN A 208 -7.78 18.38 14.46
C ASN A 208 -8.95 19.32 14.06
N THR A 209 -9.65 19.01 12.96
CA THR A 209 -10.86 19.72 12.55
C THR A 209 -12.04 19.31 13.43
N GLU A 210 -13.10 20.10 13.46
CA GLU A 210 -14.33 19.75 14.18
C GLU A 210 -14.91 18.42 13.69
N VAL A 211 -14.92 18.21 12.37
CA VAL A 211 -15.39 16.95 11.74
C VAL A 211 -14.52 15.78 12.19
N ALA A 212 -13.19 15.92 12.18
CA ALA A 212 -12.28 14.87 12.61
C ALA A 212 -12.48 14.50 14.08
N ARG A 213 -12.56 15.51 14.99
CA ARG A 213 -12.83 15.27 16.42
C ARG A 213 -14.16 14.56 16.65
N LYS A 214 -15.23 15.02 15.99
CA LYS A 214 -16.57 14.42 16.07
C LYS A 214 -16.57 12.99 15.55
N THR A 215 -15.89 12.72 14.44
CA THR A 215 -15.77 11.38 13.87
C THR A 215 -15.07 10.43 14.83
N LEU A 216 -13.91 10.83 15.38
CA LEU A 216 -13.17 10.01 16.34
C LEU A 216 -13.92 9.79 17.66
N HIS A 217 -14.68 10.79 18.12
CA HIS A 217 -15.54 10.66 19.30
C HIS A 217 -16.69 9.65 19.08
N ASN A 218 -17.17 9.52 17.85
CA ASN A 218 -18.30 8.68 17.50
C ASN A 218 -17.92 7.25 17.10
N VAL A 219 -16.65 6.85 17.25
CA VAL A 219 -16.22 5.48 16.98
C VAL A 219 -15.44 4.90 18.15
N GLU A 220 -15.56 3.59 18.33
CA GLU A 220 -14.78 2.83 19.27
C GLU A 220 -14.18 1.57 18.61
N ILE A 221 -13.05 1.09 19.13
CA ILE A 221 -12.35 -0.07 18.60
C ILE A 221 -12.76 -1.28 19.42
N VAL A 222 -13.26 -2.33 18.76
CA VAL A 222 -13.67 -3.59 19.41
C VAL A 222 -12.71 -4.75 19.12
N TRP A 223 -11.74 -4.56 18.21
CA TRP A 223 -10.69 -5.54 17.93
C TRP A 223 -9.44 -4.87 17.37
N ARG A 224 -8.27 -5.47 17.67
CA ARG A 224 -6.95 -5.07 17.14
C ARG A 224 -6.18 -6.30 16.65
N SER A 225 -5.45 -6.13 15.56
CA SER A 225 -4.52 -7.14 15.07
C SER A 225 -3.18 -7.08 15.81
N PRO A 226 -2.32 -8.11 15.65
CA PRO A 226 -0.88 -7.94 15.81
C PRO A 226 -0.38 -6.77 14.95
N ARG A 227 0.78 -6.23 15.30
CA ARG A 227 1.37 -5.08 14.62
C ARG A 227 1.76 -5.41 13.19
N ILE A 228 1.44 -4.49 12.28
CA ILE A 228 1.77 -4.51 10.86
C ILE A 228 2.95 -3.55 10.68
N PRO A 229 4.03 -3.93 9.95
CA PRO A 229 5.12 -3.00 9.62
C PRO A 229 4.60 -1.76 8.89
N GLU A 230 5.32 -0.63 9.02
CA GLU A 230 5.02 0.58 8.27
C GLU A 230 5.03 0.34 6.75
N ASP A 231 4.32 1.17 6.02
CA ASP A 231 4.08 0.96 4.60
C ASP A 231 5.34 1.21 3.75
N PRO A 232 5.60 0.37 2.73
CA PRO A 232 6.75 0.49 1.84
C PRO A 232 6.55 1.55 0.76
N LEU A 233 7.68 2.11 0.32
CA LEU A 233 7.81 2.80 -0.96
C LEU A 233 8.48 1.86 -1.95
N VAL A 234 7.86 1.74 -3.10
CA VAL A 234 8.25 0.80 -4.16
C VAL A 234 8.55 1.57 -5.42
N TRP A 235 9.61 1.20 -6.13
CA TRP A 235 9.92 1.71 -7.46
C TRP A 235 10.12 0.59 -8.48
N ARG A 236 10.04 0.92 -9.75
CA ARG A 236 10.35 -0.05 -10.81
C ARG A 236 11.86 -0.30 -10.89
N LYS A 237 12.26 -1.56 -11.08
CA LYS A 237 13.66 -1.97 -11.25
C LYS A 237 14.30 -1.43 -12.54
N ASP A 238 13.50 -1.14 -13.56
CA ASP A 238 13.96 -0.66 -14.87
C ASP A 238 14.07 0.87 -14.99
N LEU A 239 13.96 1.60 -13.87
CA LEU A 239 14.24 3.04 -13.87
C LEU A 239 15.72 3.31 -14.15
N ASP A 240 15.99 4.41 -14.82
CA ASP A 240 17.34 4.89 -15.06
C ASP A 240 18.13 5.00 -13.74
N PRO A 241 19.36 4.47 -13.66
CA PRO A 241 20.14 4.46 -12.42
C PRO A 241 20.41 5.87 -11.86
N ALA A 242 20.60 6.87 -12.72
CA ALA A 242 20.84 8.25 -12.27
C ALA A 242 19.54 8.85 -11.69
N LEU A 243 18.38 8.49 -12.25
CA LEU A 243 17.09 8.88 -11.67
C LEU A 243 16.86 8.20 -10.33
N ARG A 244 17.13 6.89 -10.20
CA ARG A 244 17.01 6.17 -8.91
C ARG A 244 17.88 6.80 -7.84
N LYS A 245 19.12 7.16 -8.19
CA LYS A 245 20.00 7.84 -7.25
C LYS A 245 19.41 9.17 -6.79
N LYS A 246 18.93 10.02 -7.68
CA LYS A 246 18.31 11.31 -7.32
C LYS A 246 17.06 11.14 -6.45
N LEU A 247 16.23 10.14 -6.73
CA LEU A 247 15.06 9.79 -5.93
C LEU A 247 15.46 9.36 -4.52
N ALA A 248 16.45 8.47 -4.39
CA ALA A 248 16.98 8.02 -3.11
C ALA A 248 17.60 9.18 -2.32
N ASP A 249 18.44 10.00 -2.96
CA ASP A 249 19.06 11.16 -2.33
C ASP A 249 18.00 12.13 -1.77
N PHE A 250 16.93 12.40 -2.53
CA PHE A 250 15.81 13.22 -2.07
C PHE A 250 15.08 12.55 -0.89
N MET A 251 14.66 11.29 -1.04
CA MET A 251 13.86 10.59 -0.05
C MET A 251 14.56 10.49 1.31
N PHE A 252 15.87 10.21 1.31
CA PHE A 252 16.63 9.98 2.54
C PHE A 252 17.21 11.26 3.17
N SER A 253 17.19 12.38 2.45
CA SER A 253 17.56 13.69 3.02
C SER A 253 16.37 14.53 3.45
N TYR A 254 15.16 14.23 2.97
CA TYR A 254 13.97 15.05 3.21
C TYR A 254 13.56 15.04 4.69
N GLY A 255 13.56 16.21 5.30
CA GLY A 255 13.22 16.40 6.72
C GLY A 255 14.35 16.01 7.71
N VAL A 256 15.54 15.66 7.22
CA VAL A 256 16.69 15.27 8.05
C VAL A 256 17.52 16.49 8.45
N GLY A 257 17.97 16.53 9.73
CA GLY A 257 18.76 17.64 10.30
C GLY A 257 17.91 18.73 10.93
N ASP A 258 18.56 19.85 11.30
CA ASP A 258 17.97 20.91 12.13
C ASP A 258 17.85 22.26 11.41
N THR A 259 17.97 22.27 10.07
CA THR A 259 17.78 23.50 9.31
C THR A 259 16.30 23.94 9.30
N PRO A 260 16.01 25.25 9.12
CA PRO A 260 14.61 25.70 8.96
C PRO A 260 13.86 24.96 7.85
N GLU A 261 14.56 24.60 6.77
CA GLU A 261 14.00 23.80 5.67
C GLU A 261 13.66 22.37 6.12
N ALA A 262 14.51 21.69 6.87
CA ALA A 262 14.23 20.36 7.42
C ALA A 262 13.03 20.40 8.39
N VAL A 263 12.88 21.46 9.18
CA VAL A 263 11.70 21.65 10.04
C VAL A 263 10.42 21.77 9.21
N ARG A 264 10.43 22.58 8.15
CA ARG A 264 9.31 22.72 7.21
C ARG A 264 8.97 21.37 6.56
N GLN A 265 9.99 20.63 6.11
CA GLN A 265 9.82 19.33 5.48
C GLN A 265 9.21 18.30 6.45
N ARG A 266 9.62 18.29 7.72
CA ARG A 266 8.99 17.42 8.74
C ARG A 266 7.51 17.72 8.94
N ALA A 267 7.11 19.00 8.93
CA ALA A 267 5.69 19.37 8.99
C ALA A 267 4.89 18.87 7.78
N ILE A 268 5.52 18.76 6.59
CA ILE A 268 4.91 18.13 5.41
C ILE A 268 4.81 16.60 5.62
N LEU A 269 5.87 15.95 6.12
CA LEU A 269 5.88 14.52 6.39
C LEU A 269 4.81 14.11 7.43
N GLU A 270 4.58 14.92 8.44
CA GLU A 270 3.52 14.69 9.44
C GLU A 270 2.14 14.59 8.79
N ARG A 271 1.85 15.38 7.76
CA ARG A 271 0.56 15.34 7.04
C ARG A 271 0.36 14.00 6.32
N ILE A 272 1.42 13.41 5.79
CA ILE A 272 1.41 12.09 5.15
C ILE A 272 1.79 10.96 6.12
N GLN A 273 1.68 11.22 7.42
CA GLN A 273 1.81 10.25 8.51
C GLN A 273 3.16 9.55 8.58
N THR A 274 4.25 10.25 8.27
CA THR A 274 5.59 9.69 8.40
C THR A 274 6.59 10.68 9.02
N LYS A 275 7.62 10.16 9.67
CA LYS A 275 8.91 10.82 9.89
C LYS A 275 9.76 10.70 8.62
N PRO A 276 11.00 11.25 8.58
CA PRO A 276 11.92 11.01 7.48
C PRO A 276 12.00 9.53 7.11
N PHE A 277 11.88 9.26 5.82
CA PHE A 277 11.90 7.90 5.29
C PHE A 277 13.24 7.21 5.57
N VAL A 278 13.20 5.91 5.76
CA VAL A 278 14.38 5.09 5.94
C VAL A 278 14.52 4.07 4.82
N ALA A 279 15.76 3.70 4.52
CA ALA A 279 16.04 2.68 3.51
C ALA A 279 15.41 1.33 3.93
N ALA A 280 14.89 0.63 2.95
CA ALA A 280 14.36 -0.72 3.09
C ALA A 280 14.57 -1.47 1.77
N ASP A 281 14.43 -2.77 1.80
CA ASP A 281 14.45 -3.65 0.63
C ASP A 281 13.28 -4.65 0.69
N ASP A 282 13.26 -5.61 -0.22
CA ASP A 282 12.16 -6.59 -0.31
C ASP A 282 12.01 -7.45 0.97
N SER A 283 13.03 -7.51 1.84
CA SER A 283 12.93 -8.21 3.13
C SER A 283 11.93 -7.56 4.09
N HIS A 284 11.65 -6.27 3.91
CA HIS A 284 10.58 -5.56 4.61
C HIS A 284 9.20 -6.21 4.44
N LEU A 285 9.00 -6.93 3.34
CA LEU A 285 7.74 -7.61 3.02
C LEU A 285 7.64 -9.03 3.62
N ILE A 286 8.65 -9.51 4.33
CA ILE A 286 8.62 -10.85 4.96
C ILE A 286 7.43 -11.00 5.91
N PRO A 287 7.11 -10.04 6.82
CA PRO A 287 5.96 -10.19 7.72
C PRO A 287 4.62 -10.31 6.97
N VAL A 288 4.42 -9.60 5.87
CA VAL A 288 3.17 -9.71 5.10
C VAL A 288 3.12 -11.02 4.30
N ARG A 289 4.24 -11.53 3.82
CA ARG A 289 4.33 -12.86 3.20
C ARG A 289 3.97 -13.96 4.20
N GLU A 290 4.46 -13.85 5.44
CA GLU A 290 4.12 -14.76 6.53
C GLU A 290 2.62 -14.68 6.89
N MET A 291 2.06 -13.48 6.96
CA MET A 291 0.64 -13.25 7.18
C MET A 291 -0.22 -13.89 6.09
N GLU A 292 0.14 -13.68 4.81
CA GLU A 292 -0.55 -14.27 3.66
C GLU A 292 -0.49 -15.81 3.70
N ALA A 293 0.69 -16.39 3.91
CA ALA A 293 0.87 -17.84 3.98
C ALA A 293 0.14 -18.46 5.19
N THR A 294 0.10 -17.75 6.34
CA THR A 294 -0.66 -18.16 7.52
C THR A 294 -2.16 -18.19 7.23
N GLY A 295 -2.70 -17.15 6.60
CA GLY A 295 -4.09 -17.11 6.16
C GLY A 295 -4.43 -18.26 5.23
N GLN A 296 -3.58 -18.51 4.23
CA GLN A 296 -3.74 -19.63 3.28
C GLN A 296 -3.71 -20.99 3.98
N LEU A 297 -2.83 -21.17 4.97
CA LEU A 297 -2.77 -22.41 5.75
C LEU A 297 -4.07 -22.66 6.54
N ILE A 298 -4.58 -21.62 7.21
CA ILE A 298 -5.83 -21.72 7.97
C ILE A 298 -7.01 -22.05 7.05
N GLU A 299 -7.11 -21.35 5.90
CA GLU A 299 -8.17 -21.61 4.93
C GLU A 299 -8.09 -23.02 4.32
N ALA A 300 -6.89 -23.49 3.99
CA ALA A 300 -6.69 -24.85 3.48
C ALA A 300 -7.17 -25.91 4.49
N ARG A 301 -6.86 -25.74 5.78
CA ARG A 301 -7.34 -26.61 6.85
C ARG A 301 -8.86 -26.57 7.00
N ASN A 302 -9.45 -25.38 6.97
CA ASN A 302 -10.90 -25.21 7.05
C ASN A 302 -11.62 -25.91 5.89
N ARG A 303 -11.04 -25.88 4.69
CA ARG A 303 -11.57 -26.54 3.49
C ARG A 303 -11.17 -28.02 3.37
N LYS A 304 -10.33 -28.51 4.27
CA LYS A 304 -9.74 -29.88 4.24
C LYS A 304 -9.01 -30.16 2.93
N ASP A 305 -8.25 -29.19 2.43
CA ASP A 305 -7.46 -29.27 1.20
C ASP A 305 -5.99 -29.57 1.54
N PRO A 306 -5.54 -30.83 1.49
CA PRO A 306 -4.17 -31.21 1.86
C PRO A 306 -3.13 -30.67 0.90
N VAL A 307 -3.47 -30.41 -0.37
CA VAL A 307 -2.53 -29.85 -1.35
C VAL A 307 -2.26 -28.38 -1.06
N ALA A 308 -3.30 -27.59 -0.81
CA ALA A 308 -3.16 -26.19 -0.41
C ALA A 308 -2.47 -26.08 0.96
N GLU A 309 -2.77 -26.99 1.90
CA GLU A 309 -2.11 -27.02 3.22
C GLU A 309 -0.61 -27.26 3.08
N ALA A 310 -0.18 -28.27 2.34
CA ALA A 310 1.23 -28.56 2.13
C ALA A 310 1.96 -27.41 1.45
N LYS A 311 1.33 -26.73 0.48
CA LYS A 311 1.87 -25.54 -0.19
C LYS A 311 2.07 -24.38 0.78
N ALA A 312 1.09 -24.10 1.63
CA ALA A 312 1.19 -23.02 2.62
C ALA A 312 2.24 -23.32 3.70
N GLN A 313 2.35 -24.57 4.16
CA GLN A 313 3.40 -25.01 5.08
C GLN A 313 4.80 -24.85 4.47
N ALA A 314 4.98 -25.24 3.20
CA ALA A 314 6.25 -25.06 2.50
C ALA A 314 6.63 -23.58 2.39
N ALA A 315 5.67 -22.70 2.07
CA ALA A 315 5.89 -21.24 2.02
C ALA A 315 6.31 -20.68 3.38
N LEU A 316 5.66 -21.09 4.49
CA LEU A 316 6.04 -20.68 5.84
C LEU A 316 7.44 -21.18 6.23
N ALA A 317 7.79 -22.41 5.87
CA ALA A 317 9.12 -22.96 6.14
C ALA A 317 10.23 -22.19 5.40
N GLU A 318 9.97 -21.77 4.16
CA GLU A 318 10.93 -20.96 3.40
C GLU A 318 11.08 -19.55 3.98
N ILE A 319 9.97 -18.92 4.37
CA ILE A 319 9.98 -17.62 5.05
C ILE A 319 10.76 -17.70 6.38
N ALA A 320 10.60 -18.77 7.14
CA ALA A 320 11.33 -18.96 8.39
C ALA A 320 12.86 -19.08 8.17
N LYS A 321 13.29 -19.76 7.10
CA LYS A 321 14.72 -19.84 6.72
C LYS A 321 15.27 -18.46 6.33
N GLU A 322 14.51 -17.69 5.54
CA GLU A 322 14.89 -16.34 5.15
C GLU A 322 15.04 -15.41 6.37
N LYS A 323 14.08 -15.45 7.30
CA LYS A 323 14.17 -14.71 8.58
C LYS A 323 15.40 -15.11 9.39
N ALA A 324 15.71 -16.39 9.47
CA ALA A 324 16.88 -16.88 10.19
C ALA A 324 18.19 -16.46 9.52
N ALA A 325 18.23 -16.33 8.20
CA ALA A 325 19.40 -15.85 7.47
C ALA A 325 19.66 -14.36 7.74
N LEU A 326 18.61 -13.54 7.80
CA LEU A 326 18.70 -12.09 8.08
C LEU A 326 19.02 -11.78 9.57
N ALA A 327 18.72 -12.70 10.48
CA ALA A 327 19.03 -12.54 11.90
C ALA A 327 20.48 -12.91 12.27
N LYS A 328 21.26 -13.42 11.32
CA LYS A 328 22.68 -13.70 11.55
C LYS A 328 23.47 -12.40 11.43
N PRO A 329 24.34 -12.09 12.43
CA PRO A 329 25.16 -10.88 12.45
C PRO A 329 26.18 -10.84 11.31
#